data_e529a6ae59f0b324a02f69e8ca81312f
#
_entry.id   e529a6ae59f0b324a02f69e8ca81312f
#
_cell.length_a   1.000
_cell.length_b   1.000
_cell.length_c   1.000
_cell.angle_alpha   90.00
_cell.angle_beta   90.00
_cell.angle_gamma   90.00
#
_symmetry.space_group_name_H-M   'P 1'
#
loop_
_entity.id
_entity.type
_entity.pdbx_description
1 polymer ?
#
loop_
_entity_poly.entity_id
_entity_poly.type
_entity_poly.pdbx_seq_one_letter_code
_entity_poly.pdbx_strand_id
1 'polypeptide(L)'
;MSLDATYWEYHYIHGTTGWDAGSITTPIKDYVDQLTNGDLRILIPGAGNGYEAEYLFKSGFQNVFVLDFARTPLENFRKRVTEFPTENLIQTDFFTISGQFDLIIEQTFFCSFDRNLRQRYAEKMFDLLIPGGKLVGVLFDSFLNADYPPFGGTLVEYKSYFESLFAFRIFERCRNSIKPRQGTELFMILERNQNSKI
;
A
#
# COMPACT_ATOMS: atom_id res chain seq x y z
N MET A 1 14.08 -5.30 17.42
CA MET A 1 13.06 -6.33 17.11
C MET A 1 13.01 -6.47 15.59
N SER A 2 13.04 -7.68 15.05
CA SER A 2 12.93 -7.86 13.59
C SER A 2 11.46 -7.71 13.19
N LEU A 3 11.18 -6.87 12.19
CA LEU A 3 9.83 -6.69 11.61
C LEU A 3 9.65 -7.67 10.42
N ASP A 4 9.93 -8.93 10.66
CA ASP A 4 9.86 -10.01 9.68
C ASP A 4 8.46 -10.64 9.57
N ALA A 5 8.34 -11.66 8.72
CA ALA A 5 7.09 -12.37 8.52
C ALA A 5 6.52 -12.95 9.82
N THR A 6 7.38 -13.41 10.74
CA THR A 6 6.95 -14.00 12.02
C THR A 6 6.33 -12.95 12.94
N TYR A 7 6.88 -11.74 12.95
CA TYR A 7 6.32 -10.61 13.70
C TYR A 7 4.90 -10.29 13.25
N TRP A 8 4.68 -10.10 11.94
CA TRP A 8 3.37 -9.75 11.41
C TRP A 8 2.38 -10.91 11.51
N GLU A 9 2.81 -12.15 11.25
CA GLU A 9 2.00 -13.36 11.42
C GLU A 9 1.46 -13.49 12.84
N TYR A 10 2.31 -13.22 13.85
CA TYR A 10 1.92 -13.23 15.26
C TYR A 10 0.73 -12.30 15.52
N HIS A 11 0.76 -11.07 15.00
CA HIS A 11 -0.31 -10.10 15.20
C HIS A 11 -1.64 -10.55 14.57
N TYR A 12 -1.60 -11.14 13.38
CA TYR A 12 -2.80 -11.67 12.73
C TYR A 12 -3.39 -12.87 13.47
N ILE A 13 -2.55 -13.80 13.94
CA ILE A 13 -3.00 -14.96 14.73
C ILE A 13 -3.66 -14.54 16.05
N HIS A 14 -3.11 -13.51 16.70
CA HIS A 14 -3.58 -13.07 18.03
C HIS A 14 -4.61 -11.94 17.97
N GLY A 15 -5.01 -11.48 16.77
CA GLY A 15 -6.01 -10.42 16.61
C GLY A 15 -5.54 -9.05 17.13
N THR A 16 -4.22 -8.81 17.20
CA THR A 16 -3.64 -7.54 17.66
C THR A 16 -3.31 -6.63 16.44
N THR A 17 -4.28 -6.47 15.55
CA THR A 17 -4.17 -5.77 14.27
C THR A 17 -4.83 -4.38 14.32
N GLY A 18 -4.38 -3.52 15.23
CA GLY A 18 -4.97 -2.19 15.43
C GLY A 18 -4.94 -1.25 14.22
N TRP A 19 -4.17 -1.60 13.19
CA TRP A 19 -4.13 -0.90 11.89
C TRP A 19 -5.25 -1.32 10.94
N ASP A 20 -5.91 -2.46 11.19
CA ASP A 20 -6.96 -3.01 10.33
C ASP A 20 -8.24 -2.15 10.45
N ALA A 21 -8.67 -1.59 9.34
CA ALA A 21 -9.87 -0.75 9.28
C ALA A 21 -11.17 -1.56 9.13
N GLY A 22 -11.09 -2.88 8.91
CA GLY A 22 -12.22 -3.77 8.70
C GLY A 22 -12.92 -3.62 7.34
N SER A 23 -12.48 -2.67 6.52
CA SER A 23 -13.00 -2.40 5.18
C SER A 23 -12.02 -1.51 4.42
N ILE A 24 -12.23 -1.36 3.10
CA ILE A 24 -11.51 -0.33 2.30
C ILE A 24 -11.74 1.05 2.93
N THR A 25 -10.68 1.85 3.02
CA THR A 25 -10.76 3.21 3.56
C THR A 25 -11.37 4.17 2.55
N THR A 26 -12.07 5.20 3.03
CA THR A 26 -12.77 6.18 2.17
C THR A 26 -11.86 6.82 1.12
N PRO A 27 -10.62 7.30 1.45
CA PRO A 27 -9.77 7.93 0.43
C PRO A 27 -9.38 6.97 -0.70
N ILE A 28 -9.12 5.71 -0.38
CA ILE A 28 -8.79 4.71 -1.41
C ILE A 28 -10.02 4.34 -2.22
N LYS A 29 -11.17 4.16 -1.57
CA LYS A 29 -12.43 3.87 -2.24
C LYS A 29 -12.79 4.97 -3.25
N ASP A 30 -12.77 6.24 -2.81
CA ASP A 30 -13.12 7.38 -3.65
C ASP A 30 -12.16 7.53 -4.86
N TYR A 31 -10.90 7.12 -4.70
CA TYR A 31 -9.97 7.05 -5.82
C TYR A 31 -10.31 5.91 -6.79
N VAL A 32 -10.56 4.71 -6.27
CA VAL A 32 -10.89 3.52 -7.09
C VAL A 32 -12.18 3.75 -7.88
N ASP A 33 -13.19 4.39 -7.30
CA ASP A 33 -14.47 4.68 -7.96
C ASP A 33 -14.33 5.60 -9.20
N GLN A 34 -13.21 6.31 -9.35
CA GLN A 34 -12.91 7.14 -10.51
C GLN A 34 -12.19 6.40 -11.63
N LEU A 35 -11.71 5.17 -11.37
CA LEU A 35 -11.01 4.38 -12.37
C LEU A 35 -12.00 3.81 -13.39
N THR A 36 -11.70 4.01 -14.66
CA THR A 36 -12.56 3.57 -15.78
C THR A 36 -11.93 2.45 -16.62
N ASN A 37 -10.60 2.26 -16.51
CA ASN A 37 -9.90 1.22 -17.24
C ASN A 37 -9.80 -0.06 -16.38
N GLY A 38 -10.61 -1.06 -16.66
CA GLY A 38 -10.64 -2.35 -15.96
C GLY A 38 -9.42 -3.25 -16.21
N ASP A 39 -8.61 -2.94 -17.23
CA ASP A 39 -7.44 -3.76 -17.61
C ASP A 39 -6.17 -3.42 -16.83
N LEU A 40 -6.21 -2.37 -15.99
CA LEU A 40 -5.06 -1.97 -15.17
C LEU A 40 -4.50 -3.13 -14.35
N ARG A 41 -3.20 -3.30 -14.39
CA ARG A 41 -2.46 -4.18 -13.49
C ARG A 41 -2.22 -3.44 -12.18
N ILE A 42 -2.87 -3.88 -11.12
CA ILE A 42 -2.90 -3.18 -9.82
C ILE A 42 -2.22 -4.04 -8.77
N LEU A 43 -1.20 -3.50 -8.09
CA LEU A 43 -0.55 -4.15 -6.96
C LEU A 43 -1.00 -3.52 -5.64
N ILE A 44 -1.29 -4.36 -4.65
CA ILE A 44 -1.53 -3.97 -3.27
C ILE A 44 -0.49 -4.67 -2.40
N PRO A 45 0.64 -4.00 -2.10
CA PRO A 45 1.67 -4.57 -1.26
C PRO A 45 1.36 -4.37 0.23
N GLY A 46 1.75 -5.33 1.06
CA GLY A 46 1.43 -5.34 2.49
C GLY A 46 -0.07 -5.30 2.72
N ALA A 47 -0.81 -6.05 1.89
CA ALA A 47 -2.25 -5.93 1.78
C ALA A 47 -3.02 -6.31 3.06
N GLY A 48 -2.38 -7.02 3.98
CA GLY A 48 -3.07 -7.54 5.15
C GLY A 48 -4.30 -8.35 4.76
N ASN A 49 -5.44 -8.06 5.36
CA ASN A 49 -6.70 -8.72 5.04
C ASN A 49 -7.29 -8.35 3.64
N GLY A 50 -6.64 -7.44 2.87
CA GLY A 50 -6.89 -7.21 1.45
C GLY A 50 -8.24 -6.57 1.09
N TYR A 51 -8.76 -5.66 1.91
CA TYR A 51 -10.06 -5.02 1.65
C TYR A 51 -10.05 -4.17 0.36
N GLU A 52 -8.92 -3.54 0.03
CA GLU A 52 -8.73 -2.79 -1.21
C GLU A 52 -8.82 -3.72 -2.43
N ALA A 53 -8.18 -4.88 -2.34
CA ALA A 53 -8.21 -5.89 -3.40
C ALA A 53 -9.61 -6.48 -3.59
N GLU A 54 -10.31 -6.77 -2.49
CA GLU A 54 -11.70 -7.24 -2.54
C GLU A 54 -12.59 -6.23 -3.23
N TYR A 55 -12.47 -4.95 -2.87
CA TYR A 55 -13.26 -3.89 -3.47
C TYR A 55 -13.00 -3.75 -4.97
N LEU A 56 -11.73 -3.70 -5.38
CA LEU A 56 -11.33 -3.65 -6.78
C LEU A 56 -11.86 -4.84 -7.57
N PHE A 57 -11.67 -6.05 -7.06
CA PHE A 57 -12.12 -7.27 -7.74
C PHE A 57 -13.65 -7.29 -7.92
N LYS A 58 -14.41 -6.93 -6.87
CA LYS A 58 -15.87 -6.81 -6.95
C LYS A 58 -16.34 -5.66 -7.86
N SER A 59 -15.50 -4.64 -8.07
CA SER A 59 -15.74 -3.54 -9.02
C SER A 59 -15.36 -3.90 -10.47
N GLY A 60 -14.91 -5.14 -10.73
CA GLY A 60 -14.66 -5.64 -12.09
C GLY A 60 -13.20 -5.63 -12.54
N PHE A 61 -12.25 -5.17 -11.68
CA PHE A 61 -10.82 -5.24 -12.00
C PHE A 61 -10.31 -6.67 -11.85
N GLN A 62 -9.84 -7.28 -12.94
CA GLN A 62 -9.40 -8.69 -12.94
C GLN A 62 -7.89 -8.84 -12.69
N ASN A 63 -7.09 -7.81 -12.99
CA ASN A 63 -5.64 -7.84 -12.88
C ASN A 63 -5.14 -7.23 -11.56
N VAL A 64 -5.77 -7.63 -10.45
CA VAL A 64 -5.40 -7.20 -9.09
C VAL A 64 -4.46 -8.22 -8.48
N PHE A 65 -3.34 -7.77 -7.92
CA PHE A 65 -2.32 -8.58 -7.28
C PHE A 65 -2.20 -8.19 -5.81
N VAL A 66 -2.30 -9.17 -4.93
CA VAL A 66 -2.25 -9.01 -3.47
C VAL A 66 -0.93 -9.57 -2.98
N LEU A 67 -0.15 -8.76 -2.29
CA LEU A 67 1.12 -9.20 -1.72
C LEU A 67 1.14 -8.97 -0.22
N ASP A 68 1.45 -10.02 0.52
CA ASP A 68 1.85 -9.94 1.92
C ASP A 68 2.88 -11.05 2.22
N PHE A 69 3.72 -10.89 3.20
CA PHE A 69 4.60 -11.99 3.59
C PHE A 69 4.07 -12.79 4.79
N ALA A 70 3.07 -12.26 5.51
CA ALA A 70 2.31 -13.03 6.50
C ALA A 70 1.27 -13.91 5.79
N ARG A 71 1.16 -15.15 6.26
CA ARG A 71 0.26 -16.14 5.65
C ARG A 71 -1.20 -15.93 6.04
N THR A 72 -1.43 -15.69 7.34
CA THR A 72 -2.79 -15.61 7.92
C THR A 72 -3.69 -14.59 7.22
N PRO A 73 -3.26 -13.34 6.93
CA PRO A 73 -4.11 -12.38 6.26
C PRO A 73 -4.48 -12.79 4.83
N LEU A 74 -3.55 -13.41 4.08
CA LEU A 74 -3.83 -13.94 2.74
C LEU A 74 -4.86 -15.09 2.79
N GLU A 75 -4.78 -15.97 3.78
CA GLU A 75 -5.79 -17.01 4.00
C GLU A 75 -7.16 -16.43 4.38
N ASN A 76 -7.20 -15.38 5.20
CA ASN A 76 -8.43 -14.68 5.54
C ASN A 76 -9.06 -14.04 4.30
N PHE A 77 -8.25 -13.39 3.45
CA PHE A 77 -8.70 -12.84 2.17
C PHE A 77 -9.28 -13.94 1.28
N ARG A 78 -8.54 -15.04 1.08
CA ARG A 78 -8.98 -16.16 0.23
C ARG A 78 -10.30 -16.80 0.68
N LYS A 79 -10.51 -16.90 1.99
CA LYS A 79 -11.79 -17.41 2.56
C LYS A 79 -12.96 -16.46 2.28
N ARG A 80 -12.69 -15.16 2.20
CA ARG A 80 -13.71 -14.12 1.99
C ARG A 80 -14.01 -13.86 0.51
N VAL A 81 -13.03 -14.05 -0.37
CA VAL A 81 -13.12 -13.78 -1.81
C VAL A 81 -12.71 -15.04 -2.57
N THR A 82 -13.58 -16.03 -2.60
CA THR A 82 -13.32 -17.39 -3.12
C THR A 82 -13.03 -17.44 -4.61
N GLU A 83 -13.61 -16.51 -5.39
CA GLU A 83 -13.43 -16.38 -6.84
C GLU A 83 -12.15 -15.65 -7.25
N PHE A 84 -11.41 -15.10 -6.30
CA PHE A 84 -10.17 -14.35 -6.60
C PHE A 84 -9.08 -15.30 -7.15
N PRO A 85 -8.39 -14.94 -8.25
CA PRO A 85 -7.34 -15.78 -8.83
C PRO A 85 -6.23 -16.09 -7.83
N THR A 86 -5.99 -17.37 -7.56
CA THR A 86 -5.02 -17.80 -6.54
C THR A 86 -3.59 -17.40 -6.92
N GLU A 87 -3.27 -17.36 -8.21
CA GLU A 87 -1.98 -16.92 -8.75
C GLU A 87 -1.67 -15.45 -8.52
N ASN A 88 -2.68 -14.65 -8.22
CA ASN A 88 -2.55 -13.24 -7.89
C ASN A 88 -2.39 -12.99 -6.37
N LEU A 89 -2.47 -14.05 -5.54
CA LEU A 89 -2.15 -14.00 -4.11
C LEU A 89 -0.69 -14.37 -3.90
N ILE A 90 0.15 -13.38 -3.61
CA ILE A 90 1.60 -13.51 -3.58
C ILE A 90 2.09 -13.46 -2.14
N GLN A 91 2.54 -14.61 -1.61
CA GLN A 91 3.18 -14.65 -0.30
C GLN A 91 4.70 -14.52 -0.46
N THR A 92 5.22 -13.32 -0.30
CA THR A 92 6.67 -13.07 -0.39
C THR A 92 7.07 -11.76 0.28
N ASP A 93 8.39 -11.56 0.45
CA ASP A 93 8.94 -10.26 0.84
C ASP A 93 8.77 -9.24 -0.30
N PHE A 94 8.23 -8.06 0.02
CA PHE A 94 8.03 -6.95 -0.90
C PHE A 94 9.30 -6.58 -1.68
N PHE A 95 10.46 -6.65 -1.04
CA PHE A 95 11.72 -6.29 -1.71
C PHE A 95 12.19 -7.31 -2.74
N THR A 96 11.60 -8.51 -2.77
CA THR A 96 11.96 -9.58 -3.71
C THR A 96 11.04 -9.70 -4.92
N ILE A 97 9.81 -9.14 -4.85
CA ILE A 97 8.88 -9.20 -5.98
C ILE A 97 9.42 -8.46 -7.20
N SER A 98 9.11 -8.96 -8.37
CA SER A 98 9.35 -8.30 -9.65
C SER A 98 8.06 -8.22 -10.46
N GLY A 99 8.04 -7.34 -11.45
CA GLY A 99 6.88 -7.13 -12.30
C GLY A 99 6.71 -5.66 -12.66
N GLN A 100 5.72 -5.39 -13.50
CA GLN A 100 5.37 -4.03 -13.93
C GLN A 100 3.88 -3.82 -13.73
N PHE A 101 3.52 -2.72 -13.06
CA PHE A 101 2.15 -2.39 -12.69
C PHE A 101 1.78 -0.98 -13.17
N ASP A 102 0.53 -0.79 -13.53
CA ASP A 102 -0.02 0.52 -13.88
C ASP A 102 -0.32 1.35 -12.63
N LEU A 103 -0.72 0.66 -11.57
CA LEU A 103 -1.14 1.27 -10.30
C LEU A 103 -0.62 0.44 -9.12
N ILE A 104 -0.09 1.12 -8.12
CA ILE A 104 0.17 0.52 -6.80
C ILE A 104 -0.66 1.29 -5.76
N ILE A 105 -1.39 0.56 -4.92
CA ILE A 105 -2.21 1.14 -3.85
C ILE A 105 -1.49 0.95 -2.52
N GLU A 106 -1.22 2.06 -1.85
CA GLU A 106 -0.58 2.13 -0.54
C GLU A 106 -1.61 2.39 0.56
N GLN A 107 -1.72 1.46 1.49
CA GLN A 107 -2.56 1.63 2.68
C GLN A 107 -1.88 1.03 3.90
N THR A 108 -1.34 1.88 4.78
CA THR A 108 -0.70 1.48 6.05
C THR A 108 0.50 0.51 5.92
N PHE A 109 1.14 0.48 4.76
CA PHE A 109 2.30 -0.37 4.49
C PHE A 109 3.63 0.38 4.67
N PHE A 110 3.74 1.62 4.14
CA PHE A 110 4.94 2.44 4.33
C PHE A 110 5.30 2.67 5.80
N CYS A 111 4.30 2.86 6.63
CA CYS A 111 4.48 3.06 8.06
C CYS A 111 4.89 1.80 8.84
N SER A 112 4.87 0.64 8.19
CA SER A 112 5.33 -0.63 8.78
C SER A 112 6.85 -0.81 8.71
N PHE A 113 7.53 -0.04 7.84
CA PHE A 113 8.98 -0.13 7.66
C PHE A 113 9.75 0.76 8.62
N ASP A 114 10.88 0.22 9.12
CA ASP A 114 11.92 1.04 9.74
C ASP A 114 12.32 2.19 8.79
N ARG A 115 12.59 3.38 9.36
CA ARG A 115 12.91 4.59 8.60
C ARG A 115 14.11 4.40 7.66
N ASN A 116 15.05 3.55 8.02
CA ASN A 116 16.23 3.22 7.19
C ASN A 116 15.85 2.50 5.88
N LEU A 117 14.66 1.90 5.80
CA LEU A 117 14.19 1.20 4.60
C LEU A 117 13.34 2.08 3.68
N ARG A 118 12.99 3.30 4.09
CA ARG A 118 12.06 4.16 3.35
C ARG A 118 12.57 4.59 1.98
N GLN A 119 13.87 4.88 1.87
CA GLN A 119 14.47 5.18 0.57
C GLN A 119 14.39 3.95 -0.36
N ARG A 120 14.76 2.78 0.14
CA ARG A 120 14.67 1.52 -0.60
C ARG A 120 13.23 1.17 -0.97
N TYR A 121 12.27 1.50 -0.12
CA TYR A 121 10.84 1.36 -0.44
C TYR A 121 10.45 2.24 -1.63
N ALA A 122 10.83 3.52 -1.63
CA ALA A 122 10.51 4.45 -2.71
C ALA A 122 11.11 3.99 -4.04
N GLU A 123 12.37 3.55 -4.04
CA GLU A 123 13.05 2.95 -5.20
C GLU A 123 12.33 1.70 -5.70
N LYS A 124 11.92 0.82 -4.78
CA LYS A 124 11.18 -0.40 -5.11
C LYS A 124 9.82 -0.11 -5.74
N MET A 125 9.07 0.87 -5.21
CA MET A 125 7.81 1.31 -5.80
C MET A 125 8.01 1.86 -7.21
N PHE A 126 9.10 2.63 -7.42
CA PHE A 126 9.47 3.13 -8.73
C PHE A 126 9.76 1.99 -9.71
N ASP A 127 10.54 0.99 -9.31
CA ASP A 127 10.90 -0.15 -10.16
C ASP A 127 9.69 -0.99 -10.58
N LEU A 128 8.72 -1.12 -9.69
CA LEU A 128 7.50 -1.91 -9.91
C LEU A 128 6.46 -1.21 -10.79
N LEU A 129 6.52 0.10 -10.95
CA LEU A 129 5.59 0.81 -11.82
C LEU A 129 6.10 0.89 -13.26
N ILE A 130 5.21 0.86 -14.23
CA ILE A 130 5.54 1.25 -15.61
C ILE A 130 5.81 2.76 -15.69
N PRO A 131 6.52 3.28 -16.70
CA PRO A 131 6.62 4.73 -16.93
C PRO A 131 5.23 5.38 -17.02
N GLY A 132 4.96 6.41 -16.21
CA GLY A 132 3.64 7.03 -16.07
C GLY A 132 2.66 6.28 -15.16
N GLY A 133 3.03 5.12 -14.65
CA GLY A 133 2.26 4.40 -13.62
C GLY A 133 2.22 5.17 -12.29
N LYS A 134 1.23 4.86 -11.46
CA LYS A 134 0.92 5.67 -10.27
C LYS A 134 1.06 4.88 -8.98
N LEU A 135 1.67 5.50 -7.98
CA LEU A 135 1.57 5.12 -6.56
C LEU A 135 0.52 6.00 -5.91
N VAL A 136 -0.54 5.40 -5.41
CA VAL A 136 -1.67 6.11 -4.79
C VAL A 136 -1.92 5.56 -3.40
N GLY A 137 -2.11 6.44 -2.43
CA GLY A 137 -2.36 5.96 -1.09
C GLY A 137 -2.42 7.03 -0.02
N VAL A 138 -2.38 6.58 1.23
CA VAL A 138 -2.37 7.45 2.41
C VAL A 138 -1.16 7.15 3.29
N LEU A 139 -0.50 8.21 3.76
CA LEU A 139 0.61 8.14 4.69
C LEU A 139 0.27 8.90 5.97
N PHE A 140 0.75 8.45 7.13
CA PHE A 140 0.55 9.19 8.38
C PHE A 140 1.38 10.47 8.43
N ASP A 141 0.71 11.61 8.59
CA ASP A 141 1.31 12.95 8.80
C ASP A 141 1.29 13.28 10.30
N SER A 142 1.93 12.44 11.08
CA SER A 142 2.03 12.61 12.51
C SER A 142 3.21 11.83 13.07
N PHE A 143 3.77 12.31 14.17
CA PHE A 143 4.75 11.53 14.92
C PHE A 143 3.99 10.44 15.68
N LEU A 144 4.19 9.19 15.29
CA LEU A 144 3.59 8.03 15.94
C LEU A 144 4.61 7.40 16.92
N ASN A 145 5.13 6.22 16.59
CA ASN A 145 6.09 5.51 17.43
C ASN A 145 7.53 5.71 16.92
N ALA A 146 8.50 5.70 17.85
CA ALA A 146 9.92 5.76 17.50
C ALA A 146 10.52 4.36 17.26
N ASP A 147 10.11 3.37 18.06
CA ASP A 147 10.80 2.08 18.19
C ASP A 147 10.03 0.90 17.60
N TYR A 148 8.76 1.08 17.24
CA TYR A 148 7.90 0.02 16.68
C TYR A 148 6.85 0.62 15.71
N PRO A 149 6.34 -0.17 14.76
CA PRO A 149 5.31 0.29 13.83
C PRO A 149 3.95 0.50 14.54
N PRO A 150 3.09 1.41 13.99
CA PRO A 150 3.35 2.20 12.80
C PRO A 150 4.31 3.36 13.05
N PHE A 151 5.26 3.57 12.14
CA PHE A 151 6.18 4.70 12.17
C PHE A 151 5.57 5.89 11.41
N GLY A 152 5.40 7.00 12.08
CA GLY A 152 4.95 8.23 11.46
C GLY A 152 6.06 9.03 10.78
N GLY A 153 5.70 10.22 10.31
CA GLY A 153 6.63 11.18 9.73
C GLY A 153 5.92 12.43 9.26
N THR A 154 6.53 13.20 8.37
CA THR A 154 6.01 14.46 7.88
C THR A 154 6.01 14.56 6.36
N LEU A 155 5.17 15.44 5.82
CA LEU A 155 5.15 15.73 4.38
C LEU A 155 6.54 16.08 3.83
N VAL A 156 7.33 16.88 4.58
CA VAL A 156 8.66 17.31 4.15
C VAL A 156 9.62 16.12 4.09
N GLU A 157 9.64 15.29 5.12
CA GLU A 157 10.43 14.06 5.16
C GLU A 157 10.06 13.14 3.99
N TYR A 158 8.78 12.89 3.78
CA TYR A 158 8.32 11.98 2.73
C TYR A 158 8.66 12.47 1.32
N LYS A 159 8.54 13.78 1.07
CA LYS A 159 8.95 14.36 -0.22
C LYS A 159 10.38 14.02 -0.57
N SER A 160 11.30 14.03 0.40
CA SER A 160 12.72 13.75 0.13
C SER A 160 12.99 12.34 -0.38
N TYR A 161 12.13 11.36 -0.06
CA TYR A 161 12.27 9.99 -0.58
C TYR A 161 11.73 9.82 -2.00
N PHE A 162 10.75 10.62 -2.39
CA PHE A 162 10.01 10.40 -3.64
C PHE A 162 10.32 11.42 -4.74
N GLU A 163 10.80 12.64 -4.43
CA GLU A 163 10.88 13.75 -5.40
C GLU A 163 11.81 13.52 -6.57
N SER A 164 12.87 12.72 -6.41
CA SER A 164 13.78 12.36 -7.51
C SER A 164 13.20 11.31 -8.46
N LEU A 165 12.23 10.54 -8.00
CA LEU A 165 11.67 9.36 -8.68
C LEU A 165 10.31 9.64 -9.30
N PHE A 166 9.50 10.49 -8.67
CA PHE A 166 8.10 10.69 -8.99
C PHE A 166 7.73 12.15 -9.22
N ALA A 167 6.81 12.39 -10.14
CA ALA A 167 6.07 13.65 -10.22
C ALA A 167 4.90 13.61 -9.21
N PHE A 168 4.85 14.63 -8.35
CA PHE A 168 3.75 14.76 -7.39
C PHE A 168 2.51 15.32 -8.10
N ARG A 169 1.48 14.50 -8.32
CA ARG A 169 0.18 14.93 -8.84
C ARG A 169 -0.69 15.46 -7.72
N ILE A 170 -0.73 14.75 -6.60
CA ILE A 170 -1.33 15.16 -5.32
C ILE A 170 -0.40 14.70 -4.22
N PHE A 171 -0.14 15.53 -3.23
CA PHE A 171 0.51 15.15 -1.98
C PHE A 171 0.15 16.18 -0.92
N GLU A 172 -1.00 16.01 -0.30
CA GLU A 172 -1.61 16.97 0.62
C GLU A 172 -2.36 16.25 1.76
N ARG A 173 -2.81 17.02 2.75
CA ARG A 173 -3.61 16.49 3.84
C ARG A 173 -4.87 15.79 3.33
N CYS A 174 -5.08 14.55 3.76
CA CYS A 174 -6.26 13.78 3.42
C CYS A 174 -7.51 14.38 4.05
N ARG A 175 -8.56 14.65 3.23
CA ARG A 175 -9.78 15.33 3.68
C ARG A 175 -10.89 14.37 4.09
N ASN A 176 -10.83 13.13 3.61
CA ASN A 176 -11.85 12.10 3.77
C ASN A 176 -11.33 10.84 4.48
N SER A 177 -10.29 10.99 5.34
CA SER A 177 -9.82 9.91 6.21
C SER A 177 -10.95 9.32 7.04
N ILE A 178 -10.87 8.02 7.33
CA ILE A 178 -11.78 7.38 8.30
C ILE A 178 -11.65 8.05 9.67
N LYS A 179 -12.74 8.03 10.45
CA LYS A 179 -12.81 8.76 11.74
C LYS A 179 -11.57 8.59 12.65
N PRO A 180 -11.03 7.38 12.88
CA PRO A 180 -9.87 7.22 13.76
C PRO A 180 -8.58 7.89 13.24
N ARG A 181 -8.52 8.26 11.93
CA ARG A 181 -7.33 8.78 11.27
C ARG A 181 -7.50 10.21 10.76
N GLN A 182 -8.64 10.85 11.05
CA GLN A 182 -8.92 12.22 10.60
C GLN A 182 -7.87 13.20 11.09
N GLY A 183 -7.34 14.01 10.14
CA GLY A 183 -6.34 15.02 10.42
C GLY A 183 -4.91 14.50 10.60
N THR A 184 -4.68 13.18 10.48
CA THR A 184 -3.38 12.55 10.68
C THR A 184 -2.82 11.86 9.43
N GLU A 185 -3.51 11.99 8.29
CA GLU A 185 -3.10 11.36 7.04
C GLU A 185 -2.86 12.37 5.92
N LEU A 186 -1.89 12.07 5.07
CA LEU A 186 -1.69 12.65 3.75
C LEU A 186 -2.27 11.73 2.69
N PHE A 187 -2.94 12.29 1.69
CA PHE A 187 -3.29 11.57 0.48
C PHE A 187 -2.28 11.88 -0.62
N MET A 188 -1.83 10.86 -1.33
CA MET A 188 -0.85 11.01 -2.40
C MET A 188 -1.27 10.36 -3.70
N ILE A 189 -0.95 11.02 -4.81
CA ILE A 189 -0.87 10.46 -6.16
C ILE A 189 0.49 10.84 -6.71
N LEU A 190 1.38 9.88 -6.77
CA LEU A 190 2.74 10.01 -7.28
C LEU A 190 2.82 9.27 -8.60
N GLU A 191 3.26 9.93 -9.67
CA GLU A 191 3.40 9.34 -11.00
C GLU A 191 4.87 9.08 -11.31
N ARG A 192 5.20 7.85 -11.71
CA ARG A 192 6.57 7.48 -12.09
C ARG A 192 7.07 8.38 -13.22
N ASN A 193 8.22 9.03 -13.03
CA ASN A 193 8.88 9.84 -14.05
C ASN A 193 9.26 8.97 -15.27
N GLN A 194 9.02 9.51 -16.48
CA GLN A 194 9.28 8.75 -17.73
C GLN A 194 10.79 8.57 -18.03
N ASN A 195 11.63 9.48 -17.53
CA ASN A 195 13.04 9.60 -17.92
C ASN A 195 14.05 9.44 -16.77
N SER A 196 13.64 9.00 -15.58
CA SER A 196 14.60 8.76 -14.50
C SER A 196 15.41 7.51 -14.81
N LYS A 197 16.61 7.70 -15.36
CA LYS A 197 17.65 6.68 -15.33
C LYS A 197 18.23 6.69 -13.92
N ILE A 198 18.06 5.58 -13.20
CA ILE A 198 18.88 5.29 -12.01
C ILE A 198 20.29 4.95 -12.46
#